data_c61cae80b23bc026d7e584a4d30c7b29
#
_entry.id   c61cae80b23bc026d7e584a4d30c7b29
#
_cell.length_a   1.000
_cell.length_b   1.000
_cell.length_c   1.000
_cell.angle_alpha   90.00
_cell.angle_beta   90.00
_cell.angle_gamma   90.00
#
_symmetry.space_group_name_H-M   'P 1'
#
loop_
_entity.id
_entity.type
_entity.pdbx_description
1 polymer ?
#
loop_
_entity_poly.entity_id
_entity_poly.type
_entity_poly.pdbx_seq_one_letter_code
_entity_poly.pdbx_strand_id
1 'polypeptide(L)'
;MQAKVWLYPGMAGWHFITIPEDVSEEIKDRFGDKKRGWGSLPVEATVGTTTWKTSIFPDTQAQAYLLPIKSDVRKKEGIAVDTSVTLLLEIRV
;
A
#
# COMPACT_ATOMS: atom_id res chain seq x y z
N MET A 1 -3.56 1.43 -10.59
CA MET A 1 -3.26 -0.01 -10.56
C MET A 1 -4.37 -0.77 -9.85
N GLN A 2 -4.58 -2.01 -10.24
CA GLN A 2 -5.52 -2.89 -9.57
C GLN A 2 -4.77 -3.71 -8.53
N ALA A 3 -5.29 -3.80 -7.33
CA ALA A 3 -4.65 -4.55 -6.26
C ALA A 3 -5.68 -5.10 -5.30
N LYS A 4 -5.38 -6.27 -4.73
CA LYS A 4 -6.29 -6.97 -3.82
C LYS A 4 -6.00 -6.61 -2.38
N VAL A 5 -7.06 -6.39 -1.62
CA VAL A 5 -6.99 -6.11 -0.19
C VAL A 5 -6.97 -7.42 0.57
N TRP A 6 -6.08 -7.55 1.54
CA TRP A 6 -5.99 -8.74 2.38
C TRP A 6 -5.83 -8.40 3.86
N LEU A 7 -6.24 -9.33 4.70
CA LEU A 7 -6.18 -9.19 6.16
C LEU A 7 -4.91 -9.84 6.68
N TYR A 8 -4.15 -9.12 7.49
CA TYR A 8 -2.91 -9.65 8.08
C TYR A 8 -3.26 -10.68 9.15
N PRO A 9 -2.78 -11.93 9.03
CA PRO A 9 -3.07 -12.95 10.02
C PRO A 9 -2.38 -12.65 11.36
N GLY A 10 -3.10 -12.84 12.45
CA GLY A 10 -2.56 -12.67 13.79
C GLY A 10 -2.55 -11.25 14.35
N MET A 11 -2.94 -10.26 13.54
CA MET A 11 -3.05 -8.87 14.00
C MET A 11 -4.43 -8.33 13.62
N ALA A 12 -5.29 -8.23 14.61
CA ALA A 12 -6.68 -7.85 14.41
C ALA A 12 -6.81 -6.50 13.69
N GLY A 13 -7.58 -6.48 12.63
CA GLY A 13 -7.94 -5.26 11.92
C GLY A 13 -6.91 -4.70 10.95
N TRP A 14 -5.73 -5.26 10.85
CA TRP A 14 -4.72 -4.76 9.91
C TRP A 14 -4.99 -5.27 8.49
N HIS A 15 -5.27 -4.34 7.59
CA HIS A 15 -5.53 -4.61 6.18
C HIS A 15 -4.43 -4.01 5.33
N PHE A 16 -4.00 -4.76 4.32
CA PHE A 16 -2.94 -4.34 3.41
C PHE A 16 -3.35 -4.53 1.96
N ILE A 17 -2.71 -3.74 1.11
CA ILE A 17 -2.63 -3.99 -0.32
C ILE A 17 -1.18 -4.34 -0.62
N THR A 18 -0.95 -5.40 -1.39
CA THR A 18 0.37 -5.69 -1.95
C THR A 18 0.47 -4.96 -3.28
N ILE A 19 1.43 -4.04 -3.38
CA ILE A 19 1.70 -3.34 -4.63
C ILE A 19 2.22 -4.36 -5.64
N PRO A 20 1.70 -4.38 -6.88
CA PRO A 20 2.17 -5.34 -7.88
C PRO A 20 3.69 -5.37 -8.01
N GLU A 21 4.24 -6.54 -8.29
CA GLU A 21 5.69 -6.76 -8.29
C GLU A 21 6.43 -5.84 -9.25
N ASP A 22 5.91 -5.68 -10.45
CA ASP A 22 6.51 -4.79 -11.47
C ASP A 22 6.53 -3.33 -11.02
N VAL A 23 5.45 -2.87 -10.42
CA VAL A 23 5.36 -1.50 -9.88
C VAL A 23 6.28 -1.34 -8.68
N SER A 24 6.33 -2.33 -7.80
CA SER A 24 7.21 -2.33 -6.63
C SER A 24 8.68 -2.26 -7.04
N GLU A 25 9.06 -3.00 -8.05
CA GLU A 25 10.43 -2.99 -8.58
C GLU A 25 10.80 -1.63 -9.12
N GLU A 26 9.92 -1.00 -9.87
CA GLU A 26 10.12 0.35 -10.39
C GLU A 26 10.27 1.37 -9.27
N ILE A 27 9.43 1.27 -8.24
CA ILE A 27 9.51 2.15 -7.07
C ILE A 27 10.86 1.99 -6.37
N LYS A 28 11.30 0.77 -6.18
CA LYS A 28 12.58 0.46 -5.54
C LYS A 28 13.74 1.04 -6.35
N ASP A 29 13.71 0.89 -7.66
CA ASP A 29 14.78 1.39 -8.54
C ASP A 29 14.86 2.92 -8.51
N ARG A 30 13.72 3.59 -8.50
CA ARG A 30 13.67 5.05 -8.53
C ARG A 30 13.87 5.70 -7.17
N PHE A 31 13.33 5.12 -6.12
CA PHE A 31 13.22 5.75 -4.81
C PHE A 31 13.86 4.96 -3.67
N GLY A 32 14.45 3.81 -3.94
CA GLY A 32 15.00 2.95 -2.89
C GLY A 32 16.10 3.63 -2.07
N ASP A 33 16.81 4.58 -2.64
CA ASP A 33 17.83 5.37 -1.94
C ASP A 33 17.22 6.46 -1.05
N LYS A 34 15.93 6.72 -1.18
CA LYS A 34 15.20 7.70 -0.37
C LYS A 34 14.44 7.07 0.79
N LYS A 35 14.65 5.79 1.03
CA LYS A 35 13.95 5.06 2.08
C LYS A 35 14.20 5.64 3.48
N ARG A 36 13.20 5.51 4.33
CA ARG A 36 13.24 5.91 5.74
C ARG A 36 13.29 4.68 6.64
N GLY A 37 13.00 4.83 7.92
CA GLY A 37 13.03 3.70 8.86
C GLY A 37 12.23 2.50 8.33
N TRP A 38 12.73 1.28 8.55
CA TRP A 38 12.16 0.02 8.06
C TRP A 38 12.13 -0.10 6.53
N GLY A 39 12.90 0.73 5.83
CA GLY A 39 12.87 0.78 4.36
C GLY A 39 11.61 1.42 3.81
N SER A 40 10.83 2.11 4.63
CA SER A 40 9.57 2.71 4.22
C SER A 40 9.76 3.90 3.29
N LEU A 41 8.73 4.16 2.48
CA LEU A 41 8.66 5.34 1.62
C LEU A 41 7.34 6.06 1.89
N PRO A 42 7.38 7.38 2.15
CA PRO A 42 6.14 8.13 2.32
C PRO A 42 5.41 8.27 0.99
N VAL A 43 4.09 8.10 1.04
CA VAL A 43 3.26 8.14 -0.16
C VAL A 43 1.97 8.89 0.11
N GLU A 44 1.33 9.29 -0.97
CA GLU A 44 -0.07 9.69 -0.97
C GLU A 44 -0.84 8.69 -1.81
N ALA A 45 -1.84 8.07 -1.21
CA ALA A 45 -2.61 7.00 -1.83
C ALA A 45 -4.05 7.46 -2.07
N THR A 46 -4.63 7.06 -3.19
CA THR A 46 -6.01 7.38 -3.54
C THR A 46 -6.74 6.12 -3.97
N VAL A 47 -7.88 5.87 -3.33
CA VAL A 47 -8.84 4.84 -3.74
C VAL A 47 -10.19 5.54 -3.86
N GLY A 48 -10.82 5.42 -5.02
CA GLY A 48 -12.07 6.13 -5.28
C GLY A 48 -11.90 7.63 -5.16
N THR A 49 -12.64 8.25 -4.26
CA THR A 49 -12.56 9.70 -4.01
C THR A 49 -11.76 10.03 -2.75
N THR A 50 -11.19 9.03 -2.08
CA THR A 50 -10.46 9.21 -0.83
C THR A 50 -8.97 9.19 -1.06
N THR A 51 -8.30 10.24 -0.62
CA THR A 51 -6.84 10.38 -0.68
C THR A 51 -6.31 10.53 0.74
N TRP A 52 -5.23 9.80 1.06
CA TRP A 52 -4.62 9.90 2.37
C TRP A 52 -3.11 9.74 2.30
N LYS A 53 -2.42 10.28 3.29
CA LYS A 53 -0.97 10.17 3.42
C LYS A 53 -0.63 8.99 4.31
N THR A 54 0.33 8.20 3.88
CA THR A 54 0.79 7.02 4.61
C THR A 54 2.21 6.68 4.14
N SER A 55 2.64 5.45 4.42
CA SER A 55 3.91 4.93 3.91
C SER A 55 3.71 3.54 3.38
N ILE A 56 4.52 3.16 2.41
CA ILE A 56 4.60 1.78 1.95
C ILE A 56 5.85 1.15 2.58
N PHE A 57 5.78 -0.16 2.83
CA PHE A 57 6.84 -0.90 3.51
C PHE A 57 7.27 -2.08 2.65
N PRO A 58 8.59 -2.35 2.55
CA PRO A 58 9.04 -3.51 1.77
C PRO A 58 8.69 -4.80 2.48
N ASP A 59 8.20 -5.77 1.72
CA ASP A 59 8.00 -7.15 2.16
C ASP A 59 8.96 -8.03 1.36
N THR A 60 10.00 -8.51 2.00
CA THR A 60 11.04 -9.28 1.31
C THR A 60 10.54 -10.64 0.82
N GLN A 61 9.56 -11.23 1.50
CA GLN A 61 8.98 -12.51 1.07
C GLN A 61 8.18 -12.36 -0.22
N ALA A 62 7.38 -11.30 -0.31
CA ALA A 62 6.59 -11.02 -1.50
C ALA A 62 7.39 -10.30 -2.59
N GLN A 63 8.59 -9.80 -2.26
CA GLN A 63 9.40 -8.95 -3.14
C GLN A 63 8.59 -7.76 -3.65
N ALA A 64 7.81 -7.16 -2.77
CA ALA A 64 6.88 -6.09 -3.11
C ALA A 64 6.74 -5.15 -1.93
N TYR A 65 6.15 -3.97 -2.18
CA TYR A 65 5.78 -3.06 -1.11
C TYR A 65 4.36 -3.35 -0.64
N LEU A 66 4.13 -3.14 0.65
CA LEU A 66 2.81 -3.24 1.27
C LEU A 66 2.29 -1.85 1.60
N LEU A 67 1.02 -1.62 1.31
CA LEU A 67 0.31 -0.38 1.66
C LEU A 67 -0.73 -0.70 2.72
N PRO A 68 -0.62 -0.15 3.95
CA PRO A 68 -1.67 -0.33 4.94
C PRO A 68 -2.89 0.51 4.60
N ILE A 69 -4.09 -0.03 4.82
CA ILE A 69 -5.34 0.70 4.63
C ILE A 69 -6.04 0.83 5.96
N LYS A 70 -6.13 2.06 6.46
CA LYS A 70 -6.78 2.33 7.73
C LYS A 70 -8.30 2.20 7.65
N SER A 71 -8.93 2.00 8.81
CA SER A 71 -10.36 1.72 8.87
C SER A 71 -11.23 2.84 8.32
N ASP A 72 -10.83 4.10 8.49
CA ASP A 72 -11.59 5.24 7.97
C ASP A 72 -11.72 5.19 6.45
N VAL A 73 -10.63 4.85 5.76
CA VAL A 73 -10.62 4.72 4.30
C VAL A 73 -11.49 3.53 3.88
N ARG A 74 -11.37 2.40 4.59
CA ARG A 74 -12.17 1.21 4.28
C ARG A 74 -13.66 1.48 4.41
N LYS A 75 -14.05 2.21 5.44
CA LYS A 75 -15.46 2.57 5.67
C LYS A 75 -15.97 3.50 4.58
N LYS A 76 -15.21 4.55 4.24
CA LYS A 76 -15.62 5.52 3.24
C LYS A 76 -15.79 4.91 1.86
N GLU A 77 -14.89 4.01 1.48
CA GLU A 77 -14.88 3.44 0.13
C GLU A 77 -15.52 2.05 0.05
N GLY A 78 -16.07 1.55 1.15
CA GLY A 78 -16.72 0.25 1.16
C GLY A 78 -15.76 -0.89 0.85
N ILE A 79 -14.52 -0.80 1.29
CA ILE A 79 -13.48 -1.77 0.98
C ILE A 79 -13.58 -2.99 1.90
N ALA A 80 -13.73 -4.16 1.30
CA ALA A 80 -13.78 -5.43 2.02
C ALA A 80 -12.56 -6.28 1.70
N VAL A 81 -12.23 -7.22 2.60
CA VAL A 81 -11.18 -8.21 2.39
C VAL A 81 -11.46 -9.01 1.12
N ASP A 82 -10.41 -9.35 0.40
CA ASP A 82 -10.45 -10.13 -0.84
C ASP A 82 -11.11 -9.43 -2.02
N THR A 83 -11.37 -8.13 -1.91
CA THR A 83 -11.81 -7.35 -3.06
C THR A 83 -10.63 -6.63 -3.71
N SER A 84 -10.74 -6.40 -5.02
CA SER A 84 -9.76 -5.59 -5.75
C SER A 84 -10.20 -4.14 -5.76
N VAL A 85 -9.23 -3.25 -5.61
CA VAL A 85 -9.45 -1.80 -5.68
C VAL A 85 -8.54 -1.20 -6.74
N THR A 86 -8.97 -0.07 -7.28
CA THR A 86 -8.11 0.73 -8.16
C THR A 86 -7.37 1.73 -7.29
N LEU A 87 -6.06 1.62 -7.28
CA LEU A 87 -5.17 2.43 -6.43
C LEU A 87 -4.34 3.37 -7.28
N LEU A 88 -4.33 4.64 -6.89
CA LEU A 88 -3.35 5.61 -7.37
C LEU A 88 -2.35 5.86 -6.25
N LEU A 89 -1.07 5.85 -6.60
CA LEU A 89 0.00 5.99 -5.62
C LEU A 89 0.97 7.06 -6.08
N GLU A 90 1.27 8.00 -5.19
CA GLU A 90 2.25 9.05 -5.46
C GLU A 90 3.32 9.00 -4.38
N ILE A 91 4.58 8.83 -4.79
CA ILE A 91 5.71 8.79 -3.87
C ILE A 91 6.06 10.22 -3.44
N ARG A 92 6.16 10.46 -2.14
CA ARG A 92 6.38 11.78 -1.54
C ARG A 92 7.74 11.89 -0.85
N VAL A 93 8.80 11.60 -1.56
CA VAL A 93 10.17 11.70 -1.02
C VAL A 93 10.86 12.98 -1.43
#